data_75a494f9038930003c0538a8777d9644
#
_entry.id   75a494f9038930003c0538a8777d9644
#
_cell.length_a   1.000
_cell.length_b   1.000
_cell.length_c   1.000
_cell.angle_alpha   90.00
_cell.angle_beta   90.00
_cell.angle_gamma   90.00
#
_symmetry.space_group_name_H-M   'P 1'
#
loop_
_entity.id
_entity.type
_entity.pdbx_description
1 polymer ?
#
loop_
_entity_poly.entity_id
_entity_poly.type
_entity_poly.pdbx_seq_one_letter_code
_entity_poly.pdbx_strand_id
1 'polypeptide(L)'
;MQPGFVGEVVTGLLREHAATAARETGPGPDERVPLSANPQMNDEELMHALVVEDSPQIAERLVELVSVPDRVAVVATAATEDEALAACDRHTIDLAIVDLQLAQGTGFGVIRRLRAATGANPACIVVLTNHAVPALKVAAFEAGADYFLDKSKDFATIPRLVGELLNTKKN
;
A
#
# COMPACT_ATOMS: atom_id res chain seq x y z
N MET A 1 -8.07 -62.44 7.44
CA MET A 1 -6.73 -63.04 7.47
C MET A 1 -5.76 -61.92 7.85
N GLN A 2 -5.46 -61.89 9.13
CA GLN A 2 -4.28 -61.22 9.71
C GLN A 2 -3.10 -62.19 9.58
N PRO A 3 -1.85 -61.86 9.79
CA PRO A 3 -1.25 -60.95 10.75
C PRO A 3 -0.09 -60.10 10.16
N GLY A 4 0.50 -59.07 10.75
CA GLY A 4 0.97 -58.93 12.12
C GLY A 4 2.47 -58.68 12.13
N PHE A 5 2.92 -57.86 13.08
CA PHE A 5 4.23 -57.81 13.76
C PHE A 5 4.86 -56.42 13.69
N VAL A 6 4.78 -55.58 14.69
CA VAL A 6 5.39 -55.49 16.05
C VAL A 6 6.93 -55.72 16.08
N GLY A 7 7.62 -54.77 16.58
CA GLY A 7 9.01 -54.83 17.04
C GLY A 7 9.54 -53.44 17.25
N GLU A 8 9.41 -52.88 18.35
CA GLU A 8 10.04 -52.90 19.65
C GLU A 8 11.41 -52.18 19.72
N VAL A 9 11.33 -51.06 20.42
CA VAL A 9 12.19 -50.48 21.46
C VAL A 9 13.58 -51.09 21.64
N VAL A 10 14.60 -50.25 21.63
CA VAL A 10 15.77 -50.41 22.52
C VAL A 10 16.25 -49.07 23.06
N THR A 11 16.09 -48.97 24.33
CA THR A 11 16.68 -48.08 25.32
C THR A 11 18.18 -48.29 25.46
N GLY A 12 18.92 -47.24 25.76
CA GLY A 12 20.28 -47.39 26.29
C GLY A 12 21.08 -46.11 26.18
N LEU A 13 21.13 -45.40 27.14
CA LEU A 13 21.91 -45.26 28.37
C LEU A 13 23.07 -44.26 28.25
N LEU A 14 22.87 -43.18 28.97
CA LEU A 14 23.84 -42.33 29.71
C LEU A 14 25.35 -42.53 29.47
N ARG A 15 26.02 -41.44 29.23
CA ARG A 15 27.22 -41.06 30.01
C ARG A 15 27.49 -39.56 29.93
N GLU A 16 27.40 -38.97 31.12
CA GLU A 16 28.00 -37.69 31.48
C GLU A 16 29.52 -37.73 31.27
N HIS A 17 30.10 -36.66 30.78
CA HIS A 17 31.35 -36.18 31.35
C HIS A 17 31.43 -34.67 31.14
N ALA A 18 31.75 -34.04 32.22
CA ALA A 18 31.84 -32.66 32.52
C ALA A 18 33.06 -31.95 31.88
N ALA A 19 32.87 -30.65 31.80
CA ALA A 19 33.84 -29.60 32.15
C ALA A 19 34.72 -29.02 31.06
N THR A 20 34.59 -27.71 30.94
CA THR A 20 35.65 -26.71 30.88
C THR A 20 36.12 -26.31 29.48
N ALA A 21 35.69 -25.16 29.08
CA ALA A 21 36.53 -23.99 28.87
C ALA A 21 35.74 -22.91 28.10
N ALA A 22 35.58 -21.81 28.78
CA ALA A 22 35.20 -20.54 28.16
C ALA A 22 36.21 -20.20 27.03
N ARG A 23 35.67 -19.90 25.85
CA ARG A 23 36.31 -19.01 24.91
C ARG A 23 35.23 -18.12 24.31
N GLU A 24 35.31 -16.89 24.75
CA GLU A 24 34.70 -15.75 24.09
C GLU A 24 35.17 -15.75 22.62
N THR A 25 34.24 -15.98 21.73
CA THR A 25 34.37 -15.52 20.36
C THR A 25 33.28 -14.49 20.15
N GLY A 26 33.73 -13.24 20.04
CA GLY A 26 32.88 -12.11 19.70
C GLY A 26 32.09 -12.32 18.42
N PRO A 27 31.03 -11.56 18.21
CA PRO A 27 30.16 -11.73 17.06
C PRO A 27 30.94 -11.56 15.77
N GLY A 28 30.83 -12.56 14.88
CA GLY A 28 31.41 -12.55 13.56
C GLY A 28 30.90 -11.38 12.71
N PRO A 29 31.67 -10.88 11.76
CA PRO A 29 31.31 -9.72 10.96
C PRO A 29 30.42 -10.13 9.78
N ASP A 30 29.17 -10.46 9.99
CA ASP A 30 28.18 -10.49 8.91
C ASP A 30 26.72 -10.60 9.42
N GLU A 31 26.38 -9.82 10.43
CA GLU A 31 24.98 -9.40 10.60
C GLU A 31 24.85 -8.03 9.96
N ARG A 32 24.56 -8.03 8.69
CA ARG A 32 24.00 -6.86 8.04
C ARG A 32 22.62 -6.63 8.63
N VAL A 33 22.57 -5.87 9.71
CA VAL A 33 21.37 -5.21 10.18
C VAL A 33 20.82 -4.46 8.97
N PRO A 34 19.58 -4.70 8.53
CA PRO A 34 19.00 -3.87 7.48
C PRO A 34 18.96 -2.44 8.00
N LEU A 35 19.79 -1.60 7.39
CA LEU A 35 19.76 -0.14 7.56
C LEU A 35 18.49 0.38 6.92
N SER A 36 17.36 0.26 7.60
CA SER A 36 16.18 1.11 7.37
C SER A 36 15.06 0.77 8.35
N ALA A 37 15.30 1.05 9.59
CA ALA A 37 14.21 1.44 10.47
C ALA A 37 14.71 2.66 11.22
N ASN A 38 14.41 3.83 10.69
CA ASN A 38 14.48 5.05 11.49
C ASN A 38 13.32 4.96 12.49
N PRO A 39 13.57 4.72 13.80
CA PRO A 39 12.50 4.43 14.77
C PRO A 39 11.73 5.67 15.23
N GLN A 40 11.73 6.74 14.43
CA GLN A 40 11.12 8.03 14.80
C GLN A 40 10.13 8.56 13.75
N MET A 41 9.71 7.75 12.79
CA MET A 41 8.61 8.17 11.92
C MET A 41 7.32 7.64 12.51
N ASN A 42 6.53 8.55 13.07
CA ASN A 42 5.17 8.25 13.47
C ASN A 42 4.36 7.96 12.20
N ASP A 43 3.58 6.87 12.18
CA ASP A 43 2.63 6.52 11.11
C ASP A 43 1.68 7.70 10.78
N GLU A 44 1.54 8.66 11.70
CA GLU A 44 0.75 9.88 11.54
C GLU A 44 1.33 10.90 10.53
N GLU A 45 2.62 10.83 10.20
CA GLU A 45 3.25 11.72 9.21
C GLU A 45 3.31 11.11 7.80
N LEU A 46 3.13 9.80 7.68
CA LEU A 46 3.14 9.10 6.41
C LEU A 46 1.79 9.26 5.69
N MET A 47 1.82 9.76 4.46
CA MET A 47 0.63 9.84 3.62
C MET A 47 0.34 8.48 2.99
N HIS A 48 -0.83 7.93 3.25
CA HIS A 48 -1.26 6.65 2.67
C HIS A 48 -2.02 6.88 1.36
N ALA A 49 -1.49 6.33 0.29
CA ALA A 49 -2.07 6.46 -1.04
C ALA A 49 -2.72 5.16 -1.53
N LEU A 50 -3.85 5.30 -2.21
CA LEU A 50 -4.56 4.26 -2.95
C LEU A 50 -4.48 4.55 -4.45
N VAL A 51 -4.10 3.58 -5.25
CA VAL A 51 -4.13 3.64 -6.71
C VAL A 51 -5.21 2.71 -7.23
N VAL A 52 -6.18 3.25 -7.97
CA VAL A 52 -7.30 2.51 -8.57
C VAL A 52 -7.19 2.59 -10.08
N GLU A 53 -6.74 1.51 -10.70
CA GLU A 53 -6.36 1.45 -12.13
C GLU A 53 -6.37 -0.01 -12.58
N ASP A 54 -7.09 -0.31 -13.65
CA ASP A 54 -7.23 -1.68 -14.17
C ASP A 54 -6.09 -2.11 -15.12
N SER A 55 -5.31 -1.17 -15.65
CA SER A 55 -4.11 -1.47 -16.42
C SER A 55 -2.91 -1.69 -15.48
N PRO A 56 -2.33 -2.90 -15.40
CA PRO A 56 -1.18 -3.15 -14.52
C PRO A 56 0.01 -2.24 -14.80
N GLN A 57 0.30 -1.96 -16.07
CA GLN A 57 1.43 -1.12 -16.46
C GLN A 57 1.25 0.34 -16.02
N ILE A 58 0.00 0.85 -16.10
CA ILE A 58 -0.32 2.19 -15.64
C ILE A 58 -0.31 2.23 -14.11
N ALA A 59 -0.86 1.23 -13.45
CA ALA A 59 -0.85 1.12 -11.99
C ALA A 59 0.59 1.11 -11.43
N GLU A 60 1.49 0.29 -11.98
CA GLU A 60 2.91 0.27 -11.61
C GLU A 60 3.56 1.64 -11.77
N ARG A 61 3.31 2.29 -12.90
CA ARG A 61 3.83 3.63 -13.16
C ARG A 61 3.28 4.67 -12.18
N LEU A 62 2.00 4.59 -11.83
CA LEU A 62 1.40 5.48 -10.83
C LEU A 62 2.01 5.26 -9.44
N VAL A 63 2.23 4.00 -9.06
CA VAL A 63 2.92 3.67 -7.80
C VAL A 63 4.29 4.34 -7.74
N GLU A 64 5.09 4.26 -8.80
CA GLU A 64 6.40 4.92 -8.87
C GLU A 64 6.30 6.45 -8.75
N LEU A 65 5.31 7.07 -9.41
CA LEU A 65 5.15 8.53 -9.43
C LEU A 65 4.60 9.11 -8.13
N VAL A 66 3.81 8.32 -7.40
CA VAL A 66 3.15 8.73 -6.16
C VAL A 66 4.00 8.45 -4.93
N SER A 67 4.79 7.37 -4.97
CA SER A 67 5.62 6.98 -3.83
C SER A 67 6.77 7.97 -3.60
N VAL A 68 6.85 8.46 -2.37
CA VAL A 68 7.96 9.32 -1.93
C VAL A 68 8.55 8.67 -0.68
N PRO A 69 9.84 8.27 -0.69
CA PRO A 69 10.46 7.64 0.47
C PRO A 69 10.17 8.42 1.76
N ASP A 70 9.77 7.71 2.79
CA ASP A 70 9.46 8.26 4.12
C ASP A 70 8.36 9.34 4.17
N ARG A 71 7.61 9.57 3.08
CA ARG A 71 6.57 10.61 3.00
C ARG A 71 5.24 10.12 2.45
N VAL A 72 5.26 9.27 1.42
CA VAL A 72 4.07 8.71 0.79
C VAL A 72 4.27 7.22 0.54
N ALA A 73 3.40 6.41 1.12
CA ALA A 73 3.33 4.97 0.84
C ALA A 73 2.06 4.63 0.09
N VAL A 74 2.18 3.92 -1.03
CA VAL A 74 1.02 3.30 -1.68
C VAL A 74 0.67 2.04 -0.90
N VAL A 75 -0.44 2.12 -0.14
CA VAL A 75 -0.88 1.03 0.76
C VAL A 75 -1.71 -0.03 0.05
N ALA A 76 -2.29 0.31 -1.10
CA ALA A 76 -3.03 -0.62 -1.94
C ALA A 76 -3.09 -0.15 -3.40
N THR A 77 -3.17 -1.13 -4.31
CA THR A 77 -3.59 -0.96 -5.70
C THR A 77 -4.86 -1.79 -5.92
N ALA A 78 -5.77 -1.32 -6.75
CA ALA A 78 -7.03 -1.98 -7.05
C ALA A 78 -7.34 -1.88 -8.55
N ALA A 79 -7.74 -2.97 -9.19
CA ALA A 79 -8.14 -3.01 -10.58
C ALA A 79 -9.66 -2.94 -10.77
N THR A 80 -10.42 -3.14 -9.69
CA THR A 80 -11.89 -3.14 -9.69
C THR A 80 -12.43 -2.25 -8.58
N GLU A 81 -13.70 -1.86 -8.71
CA GLU A 81 -14.41 -1.11 -7.67
C GLU A 81 -14.42 -1.87 -6.33
N ASP A 82 -14.74 -3.17 -6.35
CA ASP A 82 -14.82 -3.99 -5.14
C ASP A 82 -13.48 -4.09 -4.40
N GLU A 83 -12.39 -4.27 -5.13
CA GLU A 83 -11.04 -4.26 -4.55
C GLU A 83 -10.70 -2.92 -3.90
N ALA A 84 -11.07 -1.82 -4.57
CA ALA A 84 -10.84 -0.47 -4.06
C ALA A 84 -11.66 -0.20 -2.79
N LEU A 85 -12.94 -0.61 -2.77
CA LEU A 85 -13.80 -0.50 -1.59
C LEU A 85 -13.24 -1.31 -0.42
N ALA A 86 -12.79 -2.54 -0.66
CA ALA A 86 -12.15 -3.38 0.34
C ALA A 86 -10.82 -2.76 0.86
N ALA A 87 -10.08 -2.06 0.02
CA ALA A 87 -8.89 -1.31 0.46
C ALA A 87 -9.25 -0.13 1.35
N CYS A 88 -10.32 0.62 1.02
CA CYS A 88 -10.83 1.72 1.86
C CYS A 88 -11.34 1.25 3.23
N ASP A 89 -11.77 -0.01 3.35
CA ASP A 89 -12.20 -0.57 4.63
C ASP A 89 -11.02 -1.03 5.51
N ARG A 90 -9.89 -1.36 4.90
CA ARG A 90 -8.68 -1.86 5.59
C ARG A 90 -7.67 -0.77 5.93
N HIS A 91 -7.66 0.32 5.18
CA HIS A 91 -6.65 1.36 5.29
C HIS A 91 -7.28 2.74 5.44
N THR A 92 -6.65 3.59 6.24
CA THR A 92 -6.91 5.03 6.17
C THR A 92 -6.25 5.56 4.91
N ILE A 93 -7.00 6.22 4.05
CA ILE A 93 -6.50 6.76 2.78
C ILE A 93 -6.44 8.28 2.88
N ASP A 94 -5.26 8.84 2.61
CA ASP A 94 -5.02 10.28 2.55
C ASP A 94 -5.05 10.82 1.12
N LEU A 95 -4.63 9.99 0.15
CA LEU A 95 -4.59 10.31 -1.27
C LEU A 95 -5.14 9.14 -2.07
N ALA A 96 -6.05 9.38 -2.99
CA ALA A 96 -6.52 8.38 -3.94
C ALA A 96 -6.32 8.88 -5.38
N ILE A 97 -5.66 8.08 -6.21
CA ILE A 97 -5.62 8.27 -7.66
C ILE A 97 -6.61 7.27 -8.25
N VAL A 98 -7.63 7.75 -8.94
CA VAL A 98 -8.78 6.92 -9.34
C VAL A 98 -9.07 7.06 -10.83
N ASP A 99 -8.97 5.96 -11.59
CA ASP A 99 -9.60 5.91 -12.91
C ASP A 99 -11.12 5.73 -12.77
N LEU A 100 -11.88 6.40 -13.62
CA LEU A 100 -13.34 6.26 -13.67
C LEU A 100 -13.78 4.99 -14.39
N GLN A 101 -12.95 4.46 -15.29
CA GLN A 101 -13.23 3.23 -16.04
C GLN A 101 -12.36 2.10 -15.51
N LEU A 102 -13.00 1.10 -14.93
CA LEU A 102 -12.33 -0.07 -14.36
C LEU A 102 -12.80 -1.33 -15.10
N ALA A 103 -12.04 -2.40 -14.99
CA ALA A 103 -12.39 -3.71 -15.55
C ALA A 103 -13.75 -4.20 -15.03
N GLN A 104 -14.07 -3.89 -13.77
CA GLN A 104 -15.36 -4.16 -13.14
C GLN A 104 -15.72 -3.00 -12.22
N GLY A 105 -16.95 -2.49 -12.36
CA GLY A 105 -17.42 -1.33 -11.62
C GLY A 105 -16.90 -0.01 -12.20
N THR A 106 -16.92 1.03 -11.38
CA THR A 106 -16.51 2.38 -11.75
C THR A 106 -15.77 3.10 -10.63
N GLY A 107 -14.89 4.04 -10.96
CA GLY A 107 -14.25 4.90 -9.97
C GLY A 107 -15.21 5.78 -9.16
N PHE A 108 -16.42 6.01 -9.65
CA PHE A 108 -17.41 6.82 -8.94
C PHE A 108 -17.85 6.23 -7.60
N GLY A 109 -17.98 4.90 -7.49
CA GLY A 109 -18.27 4.23 -6.22
C GLY A 109 -17.18 4.46 -5.20
N VAL A 110 -15.91 4.39 -5.64
CA VAL A 110 -14.74 4.65 -4.79
C VAL A 110 -14.72 6.10 -4.28
N ILE A 111 -14.95 7.08 -5.17
CA ILE A 111 -15.01 8.50 -4.81
C ILE A 111 -16.07 8.73 -3.73
N ARG A 112 -17.29 8.24 -3.94
CA ARG A 112 -18.38 8.37 -2.96
C ARG A 112 -18.07 7.69 -1.63
N ARG A 113 -17.45 6.50 -1.64
CA ARG A 113 -17.04 5.78 -0.43
C ARG A 113 -16.02 6.59 0.38
N LEU A 114 -15.00 7.16 -0.28
CA LEU A 114 -13.99 8.00 0.37
C LEU A 114 -14.58 9.29 0.95
N ARG A 115 -15.54 9.91 0.27
CA ARG A 115 -16.22 11.12 0.77
C ARG A 115 -17.20 10.84 1.90
N ALA A 116 -17.80 9.66 1.94
CA ALA A 116 -18.67 9.23 3.04
C ALA A 116 -17.88 8.88 4.32
N ALA A 117 -16.56 8.71 4.24
CA ALA A 117 -15.74 8.45 5.41
C ALA A 117 -15.66 9.72 6.27
N THR A 118 -16.17 9.61 7.50
CA THR A 118 -16.18 10.71 8.49
C THR A 118 -14.85 10.73 9.23
N GLY A 119 -13.88 11.46 8.74
CA GLY A 119 -12.58 11.67 9.39
C GLY A 119 -12.27 13.15 9.53
N ALA A 120 -11.36 13.49 10.44
CA ALA A 120 -10.89 14.87 10.61
C ALA A 120 -10.16 15.39 9.35
N ASN A 121 -9.54 14.48 8.59
CA ASN A 121 -8.81 14.78 7.37
C ASN A 121 -9.38 13.95 6.22
N PRO A 122 -10.23 14.53 5.35
CA PRO A 122 -10.74 13.81 4.19
C PRO A 122 -9.62 13.51 3.21
N ALA A 123 -9.69 12.34 2.55
CA ALA A 123 -8.74 11.96 1.50
C ALA A 123 -8.75 13.00 0.36
N CYS A 124 -7.58 13.32 -0.19
CA CYS A 124 -7.49 14.02 -1.46
C CYS A 124 -7.77 13.03 -2.60
N ILE A 125 -8.75 13.32 -3.43
CA ILE A 125 -9.19 12.43 -4.52
C ILE A 125 -8.85 13.05 -5.86
N VAL A 126 -7.95 12.38 -6.58
CA VAL A 126 -7.49 12.76 -7.92
C VAL A 126 -8.07 11.77 -8.92
N VAL A 127 -8.96 12.24 -9.76
CA VAL A 127 -9.43 11.47 -10.92
C VAL A 127 -8.40 11.57 -12.03
N LEU A 128 -8.00 10.43 -12.59
CA LEU A 128 -7.07 10.31 -13.71
C LEU A 128 -7.67 9.36 -14.75
N THR A 129 -8.15 9.86 -15.88
CA THR A 129 -8.89 9.06 -16.87
C THR A 129 -8.50 9.36 -18.30
N ASN A 130 -8.60 8.38 -19.20
CA ASN A 130 -8.44 8.59 -20.64
C ASN A 130 -9.65 9.28 -21.28
N HIS A 131 -10.80 9.33 -20.57
CA HIS A 131 -12.04 9.92 -21.07
C HIS A 131 -12.34 11.25 -20.38
N ALA A 132 -11.45 12.22 -20.57
CA ALA A 132 -11.57 13.55 -19.96
C ALA A 132 -12.59 14.46 -20.69
N VAL A 133 -13.86 14.01 -20.76
CA VAL A 133 -14.96 14.79 -21.32
C VAL A 133 -15.62 15.70 -20.25
N PRO A 134 -16.15 16.86 -20.65
CA PRO A 134 -16.72 17.82 -19.69
C PRO A 134 -17.79 17.25 -18.77
N ALA A 135 -18.67 16.39 -19.29
CA ALA A 135 -19.72 15.75 -18.48
C ALA A 135 -19.18 14.86 -17.36
N LEU A 136 -18.12 14.08 -17.64
CA LEU A 136 -17.47 13.24 -16.62
C LEU A 136 -16.71 14.09 -15.60
N LYS A 137 -16.13 15.19 -16.02
CA LYS A 137 -15.45 16.12 -15.12
C LYS A 137 -16.43 16.72 -14.11
N VAL A 138 -17.60 17.20 -14.58
CA VAL A 138 -18.66 17.71 -13.70
C VAL A 138 -19.14 16.63 -12.74
N ALA A 139 -19.47 15.44 -13.24
CA ALA A 139 -19.91 14.33 -12.41
C ALA A 139 -18.87 13.88 -11.35
N ALA A 140 -17.58 13.92 -11.70
CA ALA A 140 -16.51 13.59 -10.77
C ALA A 140 -16.41 14.59 -9.61
N PHE A 141 -16.49 15.89 -9.89
CA PHE A 141 -16.52 16.92 -8.85
C PHE A 141 -17.80 16.85 -7.99
N GLU A 142 -18.96 16.61 -8.59
CA GLU A 142 -20.21 16.39 -7.85
C GLU A 142 -20.14 15.14 -6.95
N ALA A 143 -19.43 14.10 -7.38
CA ALA A 143 -19.19 12.91 -6.57
C ALA A 143 -18.18 13.15 -5.43
N GLY A 144 -17.39 14.24 -5.51
CA GLY A 144 -16.46 14.67 -4.48
C GLY A 144 -14.97 14.56 -4.84
N ALA A 145 -14.59 14.47 -6.12
CA ALA A 145 -13.19 14.56 -6.54
C ALA A 145 -12.64 15.98 -6.28
N ASP A 146 -11.36 16.08 -5.93
CA ASP A 146 -10.66 17.36 -5.75
C ASP A 146 -9.94 17.78 -7.04
N TYR A 147 -9.45 16.81 -7.80
CA TYR A 147 -8.74 17.04 -9.06
C TYR A 147 -9.26 16.12 -10.15
N PHE A 148 -9.21 16.61 -11.39
CA PHE A 148 -9.58 15.84 -12.56
C PHE A 148 -8.54 16.01 -13.64
N LEU A 149 -7.84 14.94 -13.98
CA LEU A 149 -6.68 14.88 -14.87
C LEU A 149 -6.96 13.98 -16.07
N ASP A 150 -6.42 14.37 -17.23
CA ASP A 150 -6.41 13.58 -18.46
C ASP A 150 -5.13 12.73 -18.51
N LYS A 151 -5.23 11.40 -18.55
CA LYS A 151 -4.06 10.51 -18.62
C LYS A 151 -3.12 10.86 -19.78
N SER A 152 -3.65 11.31 -20.91
CA SER A 152 -2.85 11.63 -22.09
C SER A 152 -2.06 12.92 -21.99
N LYS A 153 -2.45 13.85 -21.11
CA LYS A 153 -1.87 15.20 -21.01
C LYS A 153 -1.22 15.47 -19.66
N ASP A 154 -1.89 15.03 -18.60
CA ASP A 154 -1.59 15.49 -17.24
C ASP A 154 -0.81 14.48 -16.41
N PHE A 155 -0.49 13.30 -16.97
CA PHE A 155 0.17 12.21 -16.24
C PHE A 155 1.49 12.65 -15.59
N ALA A 156 2.26 13.46 -16.28
CA ALA A 156 3.53 14.01 -15.78
C ALA A 156 3.37 15.05 -14.66
N THR A 157 2.14 15.53 -14.40
CA THR A 157 1.89 16.52 -13.33
C THR A 157 1.72 15.88 -11.95
N ILE A 158 1.50 14.55 -11.88
CA ILE A 158 1.23 13.82 -10.65
C ILE A 158 2.30 14.01 -9.57
N PRO A 159 3.63 13.89 -9.86
CA PRO A 159 4.64 14.10 -8.82
C PRO A 159 4.63 15.51 -8.23
N ARG A 160 4.34 16.53 -9.05
CA ARG A 160 4.22 17.90 -8.56
C ARG A 160 3.02 18.05 -7.64
N LEU A 161 1.86 17.48 -8.02
CA LEU A 161 0.65 17.49 -7.21
C LEU A 161 0.89 16.82 -5.85
N VAL A 162 1.53 15.66 -5.84
CA VAL A 162 1.92 14.95 -4.60
C VAL A 162 2.81 15.84 -3.73
N GLY A 163 3.80 16.51 -4.32
CA GLY A 163 4.67 17.45 -3.60
C GLY A 163 3.91 18.62 -2.97
N GLU A 164 2.94 19.20 -3.68
CA GLU A 164 2.07 20.27 -3.17
C GLU A 164 1.22 19.79 -1.98
N LEU A 165 0.62 18.60 -2.06
CA LEU A 165 -0.16 17.99 -0.99
C LEU A 165 0.68 17.73 0.28
N LEU A 166 1.91 17.25 0.10
CA LEU A 166 2.85 17.05 1.22
C LEU A 166 3.21 18.35 1.94
N ASN A 167 3.27 19.46 1.22
CA ASN A 167 3.56 20.77 1.82
C ASN A 167 2.36 21.34 2.57
N THR A 168 1.15 21.05 2.11
CA THR A 168 -0.10 21.50 2.77
C THR A 168 -0.35 20.77 4.08
N LYS A 169 0.01 19.49 4.19
CA LYS A 169 -0.13 18.70 5.43
C LYS A 169 0.80 19.17 6.57
N LYS A 170 1.85 19.94 6.26
CA LYS A 170 2.82 20.46 7.24
C LYS A 170 2.38 21.74 7.97
N ASN A 171 1.31 22.38 7.54
CA ASN A 171 0.75 23.59 8.13
C ASN A 171 -0.55 23.28 8.88
#